data_a41c20d6a256cef74b459dbcf53e640e
#
_entry.id   a41c20d6a256cef74b459dbcf53e640e
#
_cell.length_a   1.000
_cell.length_b   1.000
_cell.length_c   1.000
_cell.angle_alpha   90.00
_cell.angle_beta   90.00
_cell.angle_gamma   90.00
#
_symmetry.space_group_name_H-M   'P 1'
#
loop_
_entity.id
_entity.type
_entity.pdbx_description
1 polymer ?
#
loop_
_entity_poly.entity_id
_entity_poly.type
_entity_poly.pdbx_seq_one_letter_code
_entity_poly.pdbx_strand_id
1 'polypeptide(L)'
;MIIRTEAIVLRAMKYRETSQIVTLFTREKGKMAVLAKGARLLKSRFGSSLQPMSYTEVVFYYKPTRGLQTLSESAHVQFFHGISRNLEKISIGLRIVELIYALMPEEQQHPQVFNLLVEVLARLDEADAHAINLLPYFQMRLGMMLGFAPDIDRDMVEHLPDEGGVLALDTGAILLPDATPRAAHRAARTALRAFAILARADLDTVMRMRLDADTRREVNALVEDFLRYHVEDAYPSRSDKIIGQLLGDNG
;
A
#
# COMPACT_ATOMS: atom_id res chain seq x y z
N MET A 1 -18.62 17.74 16.48
CA MET A 1 -18.93 17.98 15.05
C MET A 1 -19.22 16.64 14.40
N ILE A 2 -20.14 16.58 13.44
CA ILE A 2 -20.36 15.38 12.62
C ILE A 2 -19.56 15.57 11.33
N ILE A 3 -18.82 14.54 10.94
CA ILE A 3 -18.04 14.52 9.69
C ILE A 3 -18.58 13.37 8.82
N ARG A 4 -18.79 13.66 7.53
CA ARG A 4 -19.07 12.71 6.48
C ARG A 4 -17.91 12.79 5.47
N THR A 5 -17.26 11.67 5.20
CA THR A 5 -16.10 11.61 4.30
C THR A 5 -15.93 10.22 3.71
N GLU A 6 -15.25 10.15 2.56
CA GLU A 6 -14.78 8.90 1.99
C GLU A 6 -13.59 8.36 2.78
N ALA A 7 -13.49 7.05 2.87
CA ALA A 7 -12.44 6.36 3.59
C ALA A 7 -12.09 5.00 2.98
N ILE A 8 -10.84 4.59 3.10
CA ILE A 8 -10.41 3.20 2.94
C ILE A 8 -10.19 2.61 4.33
N VAL A 9 -10.76 1.43 4.58
CA VAL A 9 -10.54 0.69 5.82
C VAL A 9 -9.14 0.05 5.77
N LEU A 10 -8.28 0.47 6.72
CA LEU A 10 -6.92 -0.08 6.82
C LEU A 10 -6.89 -1.33 7.70
N ARG A 11 -7.59 -1.28 8.84
CA ARG A 11 -7.58 -2.35 9.83
C ARG A 11 -8.89 -2.35 10.63
N ALA A 12 -9.37 -3.56 11.00
CA ALA A 12 -10.49 -3.74 11.91
C ALA A 12 -10.10 -4.72 13.01
N MET A 13 -10.31 -4.33 14.28
CA MET A 13 -9.95 -5.13 15.44
C MET A 13 -11.18 -5.35 16.32
N LYS A 14 -11.36 -6.57 16.84
CA LYS A 14 -12.41 -6.88 17.82
C LYS A 14 -12.22 -6.01 19.07
N TYR A 15 -13.29 -5.39 19.54
CA TYR A 15 -13.30 -4.58 20.74
C TYR A 15 -14.54 -4.89 21.57
N ARG A 16 -14.36 -5.42 22.78
CA ARG A 16 -15.45 -5.95 23.60
C ARG A 16 -16.27 -7.02 22.84
N GLU A 17 -17.49 -7.33 23.32
CA GLU A 17 -18.31 -8.42 22.75
C GLU A 17 -18.86 -8.11 21.37
N THR A 18 -19.36 -6.90 21.13
CA THR A 18 -20.15 -6.56 19.93
C THR A 18 -19.54 -5.46 19.05
N SER A 19 -18.46 -4.81 19.50
CA SER A 19 -17.88 -3.63 18.87
C SER A 19 -16.58 -3.98 18.11
N GLN A 20 -16.17 -3.05 17.24
CA GLN A 20 -14.85 -3.06 16.60
C GLN A 20 -14.19 -1.68 16.72
N ILE A 21 -12.85 -1.65 16.84
CA ILE A 21 -12.05 -0.47 16.54
C ILE A 21 -11.58 -0.62 15.10
N VAL A 22 -11.88 0.38 14.29
CA VAL A 22 -11.53 0.41 12.87
C VAL A 22 -10.59 1.57 12.61
N THR A 23 -9.44 1.30 12.01
CA THR A 23 -8.54 2.35 11.52
C THR A 23 -8.89 2.64 10.06
N LEU A 24 -9.19 3.88 9.80
CA LEU A 24 -9.57 4.42 8.50
C LEU A 24 -8.47 5.32 7.97
N PHE A 25 -8.28 5.33 6.66
CA PHE A 25 -7.60 6.41 5.96
C PHE A 25 -8.66 7.23 5.24
N THR A 26 -8.96 8.41 5.78
CA THR A 26 -10.05 9.26 5.30
C THR A 26 -9.51 10.35 4.37
N ARG A 27 -10.33 10.78 3.40
CA ARG A 27 -9.97 11.86 2.48
C ARG A 27 -9.74 13.19 3.22
N GLU A 28 -10.57 13.50 4.22
CA GLU A 28 -10.57 14.81 4.88
C GLU A 28 -9.80 14.87 6.19
N LYS A 29 -9.52 13.74 6.83
CA LYS A 29 -8.87 13.70 8.16
C LYS A 29 -7.64 12.80 8.21
N GLY A 30 -7.25 12.19 7.08
CA GLY A 30 -6.14 11.25 7.04
C GLY A 30 -6.41 9.99 7.85
N LYS A 31 -5.36 9.40 8.43
CA LYS A 31 -5.45 8.18 9.22
C LYS A 31 -6.06 8.46 10.59
N MET A 32 -7.07 7.70 10.98
CA MET A 32 -7.73 7.85 12.28
C MET A 32 -8.42 6.57 12.73
N ALA A 33 -8.64 6.46 14.05
CA ALA A 33 -9.34 5.34 14.65
C ALA A 33 -10.80 5.72 15.00
N VAL A 34 -11.73 4.80 14.70
CA VAL A 34 -13.14 4.93 15.04
C VAL A 34 -13.66 3.70 15.79
N LEU A 35 -14.56 3.91 16.74
CA LEU A 35 -15.30 2.86 17.45
C LEU A 35 -16.62 2.60 16.74
N ALA A 36 -16.78 1.42 16.15
CA ALA A 36 -18.01 0.94 15.54
C ALA A 36 -18.79 0.06 16.54
N LYS A 37 -19.73 0.66 17.26
CA LYS A 37 -20.56 -0.03 18.26
C LYS A 37 -21.55 -0.97 17.56
N GLY A 38 -21.62 -2.23 18.01
CA GLY A 38 -22.51 -3.24 17.43
C GLY A 38 -22.09 -3.75 16.06
N ALA A 39 -20.87 -3.46 15.60
CA ALA A 39 -20.37 -3.88 14.29
C ALA A 39 -20.30 -5.42 14.11
N ARG A 40 -20.22 -6.16 15.22
CA ARG A 40 -20.15 -7.64 15.25
C ARG A 40 -21.50 -8.34 15.48
N LEU A 41 -22.57 -7.58 15.59
CA LEU A 41 -23.92 -8.18 15.68
C LEU A 41 -24.34 -8.74 14.34
N LEU A 42 -25.11 -9.86 14.35
CA LEU A 42 -25.65 -10.49 13.13
C LEU A 42 -26.42 -9.52 12.23
N LYS A 43 -27.14 -8.57 12.82
CA LYS A 43 -27.87 -7.49 12.13
C LYS A 43 -27.13 -6.15 12.27
N SER A 44 -25.81 -6.16 12.08
CA SER A 44 -25.03 -4.93 12.10
C SER A 44 -25.43 -4.00 10.97
N ARG A 45 -25.62 -2.72 11.29
CA ARG A 45 -25.89 -1.67 10.30
C ARG A 45 -24.69 -1.37 9.38
N PHE A 46 -23.50 -1.83 9.76
CA PHE A 46 -22.28 -1.60 9.00
C PHE A 46 -22.03 -2.68 7.92
N GLY A 47 -22.61 -3.89 8.10
CA GLY A 47 -22.41 -5.00 7.18
C GLY A 47 -20.92 -5.31 6.95
N SER A 48 -20.54 -5.45 5.68
CA SER A 48 -19.14 -5.71 5.25
C SER A 48 -18.33 -4.44 5.02
N SER A 49 -18.92 -3.24 5.18
CA SER A 49 -18.25 -1.98 4.84
C SER A 49 -17.05 -1.61 5.73
N LEU A 50 -16.84 -2.37 6.84
CA LEU A 50 -15.72 -2.17 7.75
C LEU A 50 -14.61 -3.24 7.62
N GLN A 51 -14.63 -4.03 6.57
CA GLN A 51 -13.54 -4.97 6.29
C GLN A 51 -12.32 -4.24 5.70
N PRO A 52 -11.09 -4.69 5.98
CA PRO A 52 -9.89 -4.13 5.35
C PRO A 52 -10.04 -4.02 3.83
N MET A 53 -9.47 -2.97 3.24
CA MET A 53 -9.58 -2.58 1.82
C MET A 53 -10.96 -2.07 1.37
N SER A 54 -11.99 -2.09 2.22
CA SER A 54 -13.29 -1.52 1.83
C SER A 54 -13.18 -0.03 1.55
N TYR A 55 -13.69 0.39 0.38
CA TYR A 55 -13.86 1.81 0.03
C TYR A 55 -15.27 2.24 0.43
N THR A 56 -15.36 3.10 1.43
CA THR A 56 -16.62 3.43 2.11
C THR A 56 -16.79 4.93 2.31
N GLU A 57 -18.03 5.39 2.33
CA GLU A 57 -18.42 6.67 2.92
C GLU A 57 -18.75 6.42 4.39
N VAL A 58 -18.17 7.22 5.27
CA VAL A 58 -18.34 7.10 6.72
C VAL A 58 -18.87 8.38 7.32
N VAL A 59 -19.72 8.24 8.37
CA VAL A 59 -20.18 9.34 9.21
C VAL A 59 -19.78 9.08 10.63
N PHE A 60 -19.07 10.02 11.25
CA PHE A 60 -18.62 9.89 12.64
C PHE A 60 -18.70 11.20 13.43
N TYR A 61 -18.79 11.05 14.76
CA TYR A 61 -18.75 12.17 15.69
C TYR A 61 -17.30 12.50 16.00
N TYR A 62 -16.81 13.63 15.48
CA TYR A 62 -15.45 14.10 15.67
C TYR A 62 -15.31 15.04 16.87
N LYS A 63 -14.34 14.75 17.74
CA LYS A 63 -13.87 15.60 18.83
C LYS A 63 -12.36 15.66 18.80
N PRO A 64 -11.73 16.84 18.59
CA PRO A 64 -10.26 16.97 18.47
C PRO A 64 -9.46 16.44 19.66
N THR A 65 -10.07 16.42 20.85
CA THR A 65 -9.44 15.95 22.10
C THR A 65 -9.48 14.43 22.29
N ARG A 66 -10.00 13.66 21.31
CA ARG A 66 -10.15 12.20 21.41
C ARG A 66 -9.40 11.51 20.29
N GLY A 67 -8.50 10.60 20.62
CA GLY A 67 -7.85 9.72 19.64
C GLY A 67 -8.78 8.62 19.08
N LEU A 68 -9.92 8.33 19.71
CA LEU A 68 -10.90 7.34 19.25
C LEU A 68 -12.26 7.99 19.04
N GLN A 69 -12.70 8.12 17.80
CA GLN A 69 -13.95 8.74 17.42
C GLN A 69 -15.10 7.72 17.43
N THR A 70 -16.36 8.15 17.39
CA THR A 70 -17.50 7.22 17.33
C THR A 70 -18.10 7.20 15.95
N LEU A 71 -18.07 6.02 15.29
CA LEU A 71 -18.68 5.80 13.99
C LEU A 71 -20.21 5.72 14.11
N SER A 72 -20.90 6.51 13.31
CA SER A 72 -22.37 6.51 13.22
C SER A 72 -22.85 5.66 12.05
N GLU A 73 -22.29 5.85 10.85
CA GLU A 73 -22.72 5.21 9.62
C GLU A 73 -21.53 4.81 8.78
N SER A 74 -21.70 3.77 7.97
CA SER A 74 -20.76 3.37 6.93
C SER A 74 -21.51 2.67 5.81
N ALA A 75 -21.22 3.07 4.58
CA ALA A 75 -21.77 2.47 3.37
C ALA A 75 -20.66 2.33 2.32
N HIS A 76 -20.68 1.26 1.52
CA HIS A 76 -19.74 1.11 0.43
C HIS A 76 -19.93 2.22 -0.62
N VAL A 77 -18.83 2.87 -1.01
CA VAL A 77 -18.76 3.70 -2.21
C VAL A 77 -18.58 2.80 -3.43
N GLN A 78 -17.69 1.81 -3.30
CA GLN A 78 -17.42 0.81 -4.32
C GLN A 78 -17.10 -0.54 -3.69
N PHE A 79 -17.59 -1.61 -4.31
CA PHE A 79 -17.26 -2.99 -3.94
C PHE A 79 -16.13 -3.51 -4.82
N PHE A 80 -15.09 -4.01 -4.22
CA PHE A 80 -13.95 -4.65 -4.89
C PHE A 80 -14.16 -6.17 -4.97
N HIS A 81 -15.04 -6.59 -5.89
CA HIS A 81 -15.42 -8.00 -6.05
C HIS A 81 -14.28 -8.86 -6.61
N GLY A 82 -13.47 -8.30 -7.51
CA GLY A 82 -12.33 -9.00 -8.09
C GLY A 82 -11.23 -9.27 -7.05
N ILE A 83 -11.00 -8.33 -6.14
CA ILE A 83 -10.05 -8.53 -5.03
C ILE A 83 -10.55 -9.66 -4.13
N SER A 84 -11.81 -9.62 -3.69
CA SER A 84 -12.35 -10.57 -2.71
C SER A 84 -12.37 -12.04 -3.18
N ARG A 85 -12.27 -12.29 -4.49
CA ARG A 85 -12.32 -13.62 -5.10
C ARG A 85 -10.96 -14.19 -5.49
N ASN A 86 -9.88 -13.43 -5.32
CA ASN A 86 -8.55 -13.82 -5.77
C ASN A 86 -7.53 -13.63 -4.64
N LEU A 87 -6.91 -14.72 -4.19
CA LEU A 87 -5.99 -14.72 -3.04
C LEU A 87 -4.75 -13.84 -3.30
N GLU A 88 -4.22 -13.83 -4.53
CA GLU A 88 -3.10 -12.97 -4.91
C GLU A 88 -3.48 -11.48 -4.77
N LYS A 89 -4.66 -11.09 -5.30
CA LYS A 89 -5.16 -9.71 -5.17
C LYS A 89 -5.42 -9.32 -3.71
N ILE A 90 -5.98 -10.24 -2.90
CA ILE A 90 -6.15 -10.02 -1.45
C ILE A 90 -4.80 -9.74 -0.80
N SER A 91 -3.77 -10.55 -1.08
CA SER A 91 -2.43 -10.38 -0.51
C SER A 91 -1.81 -9.04 -0.91
N ILE A 92 -1.91 -8.64 -2.18
CA ILE A 92 -1.42 -7.35 -2.68
C ILE A 92 -2.15 -6.19 -1.99
N GLY A 93 -3.48 -6.22 -1.95
CA GLY A 93 -4.29 -5.17 -1.35
C GLY A 93 -4.05 -5.02 0.16
N LEU A 94 -3.91 -6.13 0.90
CA LEU A 94 -3.56 -6.10 2.31
C LEU A 94 -2.19 -5.46 2.54
N ARG A 95 -1.20 -5.76 1.69
CA ARG A 95 0.13 -5.14 1.80
C ARG A 95 0.09 -3.64 1.52
N ILE A 96 -0.73 -3.21 0.55
CA ILE A 96 -0.94 -1.79 0.23
C ILE A 96 -1.54 -1.04 1.43
N VAL A 97 -2.62 -1.56 2.05
CA VAL A 97 -3.24 -0.88 3.20
C VAL A 97 -2.37 -0.93 4.45
N GLU A 98 -1.53 -1.97 4.61
CA GLU A 98 -0.54 -2.07 5.68
C GLU A 98 0.54 -0.98 5.57
N LEU A 99 1.03 -0.69 4.35
CA LEU A 99 1.98 0.40 4.10
C LEU A 99 1.36 1.76 4.48
N ILE A 100 0.12 2.02 4.09
CA ILE A 100 -0.59 3.25 4.50
C ILE A 100 -0.77 3.30 6.01
N TYR A 101 -1.15 2.18 6.65
CA TYR A 101 -1.28 2.11 8.10
C TYR A 101 0.02 2.46 8.83
N ALA A 102 1.15 1.96 8.34
CA ALA A 102 2.46 2.15 8.96
C ALA A 102 3.04 3.54 8.69
N LEU A 103 2.99 4.02 7.44
CA LEU A 103 3.75 5.17 6.98
C LEU A 103 2.99 6.51 7.09
N MET A 104 1.65 6.48 7.12
CA MET A 104 0.91 7.75 7.19
C MET A 104 0.73 8.22 8.62
N PRO A 105 0.97 9.52 8.90
CA PRO A 105 0.72 10.10 10.20
C PRO A 105 -0.78 10.15 10.55
N GLU A 106 -1.09 10.16 11.84
CA GLU A 106 -2.48 10.28 12.30
C GLU A 106 -3.01 11.70 12.13
N GLU A 107 -4.29 11.80 11.79
CA GLU A 107 -5.07 13.05 11.68
C GLU A 107 -4.45 14.11 10.73
N GLN A 108 -3.65 13.68 9.76
CA GLN A 108 -3.07 14.54 8.75
C GLN A 108 -3.62 14.18 7.36
N GLN A 109 -4.14 15.19 6.66
CA GLN A 109 -4.68 15.04 5.31
C GLN A 109 -3.57 14.80 4.29
N HIS A 110 -3.76 13.80 3.43
CA HIS A 110 -2.90 13.50 2.29
C HIS A 110 -3.76 13.13 1.07
N PRO A 111 -4.44 14.10 0.44
CA PRO A 111 -5.41 13.81 -0.62
C PRO A 111 -4.79 13.13 -1.84
N GLN A 112 -3.53 13.42 -2.16
CA GLN A 112 -2.83 12.75 -3.27
C GLN A 112 -2.58 11.26 -2.96
N VAL A 113 -2.17 10.93 -1.73
CA VAL A 113 -1.98 9.54 -1.30
C VAL A 113 -3.32 8.82 -1.23
N PHE A 114 -4.40 9.50 -0.79
CA PHE A 114 -5.74 8.92 -0.79
C PHE A 114 -6.20 8.56 -2.22
N ASN A 115 -6.01 9.46 -3.18
CA ASN A 115 -6.36 9.21 -4.57
C ASN A 115 -5.55 8.06 -5.17
N LEU A 116 -4.24 8.02 -4.93
CA LEU A 116 -3.39 6.91 -5.35
C LEU A 116 -3.87 5.57 -4.78
N LEU A 117 -4.23 5.54 -3.49
CA LEU A 117 -4.73 4.32 -2.83
C LEU A 117 -6.03 3.82 -3.49
N VAL A 118 -6.99 4.72 -3.73
CA VAL A 118 -8.27 4.39 -4.38
C VAL A 118 -8.03 3.89 -5.81
N GLU A 119 -7.20 4.60 -6.60
CA GLU A 119 -6.87 4.24 -7.97
C GLU A 119 -6.23 2.85 -8.08
N VAL A 120 -5.23 2.57 -7.23
CA VAL A 120 -4.51 1.29 -7.25
C VAL A 120 -5.40 0.14 -6.79
N LEU A 121 -6.26 0.33 -5.77
CA LEU A 121 -7.23 -0.70 -5.35
C LEU A 121 -8.29 -0.96 -6.43
N ALA A 122 -8.79 0.08 -7.10
CA ALA A 122 -9.72 -0.09 -8.22
C ALA A 122 -9.06 -0.85 -9.39
N ARG A 123 -7.82 -0.48 -9.74
CA ARG A 123 -7.07 -1.19 -10.79
C ARG A 123 -6.74 -2.64 -10.40
N LEU A 124 -6.46 -2.89 -9.12
CA LEU A 124 -6.25 -4.24 -8.61
C LEU A 124 -7.52 -5.09 -8.73
N ASP A 125 -8.68 -4.51 -8.44
CA ASP A 125 -9.97 -5.17 -8.59
C ASP A 125 -10.22 -5.63 -10.03
N GLU A 126 -9.98 -4.75 -11.00
CA GLU A 126 -10.23 -4.96 -12.42
C GLU A 126 -9.14 -5.80 -13.13
N ALA A 127 -7.94 -5.94 -12.56
CA ALA A 127 -6.80 -6.55 -13.25
C ALA A 127 -7.04 -8.04 -13.57
N ASP A 128 -7.05 -8.40 -14.84
CA ASP A 128 -7.08 -9.78 -15.31
C ASP A 128 -5.68 -10.41 -15.36
N ALA A 129 -4.65 -9.59 -15.50
CA ALA A 129 -3.25 -10.00 -15.57
C ALA A 129 -2.34 -8.96 -14.92
N HIS A 130 -1.14 -9.40 -14.55
CA HIS A 130 -0.06 -8.55 -14.02
C HIS A 130 -0.42 -7.74 -12.77
N ALA A 131 -1.43 -8.13 -12.01
CA ALA A 131 -1.85 -7.50 -10.75
C ALA A 131 -0.67 -7.34 -9.77
N ILE A 132 0.28 -8.26 -9.80
CA ILE A 132 1.48 -8.26 -8.95
C ILE A 132 2.39 -7.03 -9.16
N ASN A 133 2.32 -6.37 -10.31
CA ASN A 133 3.09 -5.15 -10.58
C ASN A 133 2.56 -3.93 -9.81
N LEU A 134 1.31 -4.00 -9.30
CA LEU A 134 0.69 -2.89 -8.59
C LEU A 134 1.34 -2.59 -7.24
N LEU A 135 1.83 -3.60 -6.54
CA LEU A 135 2.49 -3.38 -5.25
C LEU A 135 3.79 -2.57 -5.39
N PRO A 136 4.78 -2.96 -6.21
CA PRO A 136 6.00 -2.16 -6.38
C PRO A 136 5.71 -0.79 -7.00
N TYR A 137 4.72 -0.66 -7.90
CA TYR A 137 4.26 0.64 -8.39
C TYR A 137 3.75 1.53 -7.25
N PHE A 138 2.84 1.01 -6.43
CA PHE A 138 2.30 1.74 -5.28
C PHE A 138 3.39 2.17 -4.30
N GLN A 139 4.32 1.27 -3.96
CA GLN A 139 5.46 1.56 -3.09
C GLN A 139 6.32 2.69 -3.63
N MET A 140 6.64 2.66 -4.93
CA MET A 140 7.42 3.70 -5.58
C MET A 140 6.71 5.05 -5.56
N ARG A 141 5.42 5.09 -5.92
CA ARG A 141 4.62 6.33 -5.90
C ARG A 141 4.46 6.89 -4.50
N LEU A 142 4.21 6.02 -3.52
CA LEU A 142 4.13 6.41 -2.11
C LEU A 142 5.46 7.03 -1.64
N GLY A 143 6.59 6.38 -1.92
CA GLY A 143 7.92 6.89 -1.59
C GLY A 143 8.17 8.28 -2.18
N MET A 144 7.82 8.49 -3.45
CA MET A 144 7.95 9.80 -4.12
C MET A 144 7.06 10.87 -3.46
N MET A 145 5.82 10.54 -3.06
CA MET A 145 4.92 11.45 -2.35
C MET A 145 5.40 11.76 -0.92
N LEU A 146 6.19 10.88 -0.32
CA LEU A 146 6.85 11.10 0.97
C LEU A 146 8.18 11.85 0.85
N GLY A 147 8.60 12.20 -0.38
CA GLY A 147 9.81 12.97 -0.65
C GLY A 147 11.05 12.16 -1.06
N PHE A 148 10.90 10.85 -1.26
CA PHE A 148 11.98 9.92 -1.63
C PHE A 148 11.90 9.53 -3.11
N ALA A 149 12.11 10.51 -4.00
CA ALA A 149 12.14 10.26 -5.45
C ALA A 149 13.53 9.73 -5.85
N PRO A 150 13.61 8.57 -6.55
CA PRO A 150 14.90 8.08 -7.03
C PRO A 150 15.48 8.96 -8.14
N ASP A 151 16.78 9.20 -8.06
CA ASP A 151 17.55 9.97 -9.05
C ASP A 151 17.99 9.05 -10.20
N ILE A 152 17.12 8.88 -11.19
CA ILE A 152 17.37 7.98 -12.32
C ILE A 152 17.99 8.72 -13.50
N ASP A 153 19.24 8.38 -13.84
CA ASP A 153 19.87 8.76 -15.09
C ASP A 153 19.49 7.73 -16.20
N ARG A 154 18.87 8.22 -17.28
CA ARG A 154 18.45 7.36 -18.41
C ARG A 154 19.63 6.78 -19.15
N ASP A 155 20.64 7.58 -19.39
CA ASP A 155 21.82 7.16 -20.16
C ASP A 155 22.56 6.06 -19.41
N MET A 156 22.68 6.18 -18.09
CA MET A 156 23.24 5.13 -17.24
C MET A 156 22.43 3.82 -17.35
N VAL A 157 21.11 3.89 -17.28
CA VAL A 157 20.23 2.70 -17.35
C VAL A 157 20.33 2.02 -18.72
N GLU A 158 20.45 2.78 -19.81
CA GLU A 158 20.57 2.24 -21.17
C GLU A 158 21.92 1.56 -21.39
N HIS A 159 22.99 2.08 -20.80
CA HIS A 159 24.37 1.59 -20.98
C HIS A 159 24.83 0.62 -19.87
N LEU A 160 23.92 0.17 -19.00
CA LEU A 160 24.26 -0.86 -18.02
C LEU A 160 24.84 -2.11 -18.68
N PRO A 161 25.96 -2.66 -18.16
CA PRO A 161 26.56 -3.90 -18.68
C PRO A 161 25.66 -5.11 -18.39
N ASP A 162 25.93 -6.24 -19.04
CA ASP A 162 25.14 -7.47 -18.89
C ASP A 162 25.19 -8.04 -17.47
N GLU A 163 26.29 -7.83 -16.77
CA GLU A 163 26.47 -8.22 -15.35
C GLU A 163 25.59 -7.42 -14.38
N GLY A 164 24.90 -6.36 -14.85
CA GLY A 164 24.02 -5.52 -14.03
C GLY A 164 24.71 -4.29 -13.49
N GLY A 165 24.34 -3.91 -12.26
CA GLY A 165 24.82 -2.71 -11.59
C GLY A 165 24.45 -2.65 -10.11
N VAL A 166 24.46 -1.44 -9.58
CA VAL A 166 24.20 -1.15 -8.18
C VAL A 166 23.13 -0.07 -8.05
N LEU A 167 22.10 -0.30 -7.24
CA LEU A 167 21.19 0.73 -6.78
C LEU A 167 21.77 1.34 -5.50
N ALA A 168 22.06 2.63 -5.52
CA ALA A 168 22.38 3.41 -4.32
C ALA A 168 21.08 3.70 -3.54
N LEU A 169 20.94 3.16 -2.33
CA LEU A 169 19.67 3.25 -1.59
C LEU A 169 19.35 4.64 -1.06
N ASP A 170 20.37 5.47 -0.85
CA ASP A 170 20.24 6.84 -0.36
C ASP A 170 19.68 7.81 -1.40
N THR A 171 20.07 7.65 -2.66
CA THR A 171 19.67 8.53 -3.76
C THR A 171 18.71 7.88 -4.75
N GLY A 172 18.64 6.55 -4.77
CA GLY A 172 17.94 5.80 -5.80
C GLY A 172 18.66 5.82 -7.15
N ALA A 173 19.93 6.28 -7.20
CA ALA A 173 20.73 6.29 -8.41
C ALA A 173 21.15 4.87 -8.80
N ILE A 174 21.13 4.57 -10.12
CA ILE A 174 21.63 3.33 -10.68
C ILE A 174 23.05 3.59 -11.16
N LEU A 175 24.00 2.78 -10.69
CA LEU A 175 25.43 2.94 -10.87
C LEU A 175 26.04 1.70 -11.52
N LEU A 176 27.28 1.81 -12.05
CA LEU A 176 28.06 0.70 -12.59
C LEU A 176 28.40 -0.34 -11.49
N PRO A 177 28.71 -1.60 -11.88
CA PRO A 177 28.93 -2.70 -10.91
C PRO A 177 30.08 -2.48 -9.92
N ASP A 178 31.08 -1.68 -10.28
CA ASP A 178 32.26 -1.37 -9.47
C ASP A 178 32.02 -0.23 -8.46
N ALA A 179 30.89 0.47 -8.57
CA ALA A 179 30.53 1.54 -7.64
C ALA A 179 30.30 1.03 -6.22
N THR A 180 30.73 1.80 -5.21
CA THR A 180 30.65 1.47 -3.78
C THR A 180 29.93 2.56 -2.99
N PRO A 181 28.61 2.81 -3.21
CA PRO A 181 27.86 3.76 -2.42
C PRO A 181 27.72 3.29 -0.96
N ARG A 182 27.39 4.22 -0.05
CA ARG A 182 27.28 3.94 1.39
C ARG A 182 26.27 2.82 1.72
N ALA A 183 25.15 2.80 1.01
CA ALA A 183 24.13 1.75 1.10
C ALA A 183 23.74 1.32 -0.31
N ALA A 184 23.78 0.04 -0.57
CA ALA A 184 23.74 -0.50 -1.93
C ALA A 184 22.94 -1.81 -2.02
N HIS A 185 22.24 -1.97 -3.15
CA HIS A 185 21.67 -3.23 -3.58
C HIS A 185 22.19 -3.56 -4.98
N ARG A 186 22.91 -4.68 -5.13
CA ARG A 186 23.39 -5.17 -6.42
C ARG A 186 22.32 -5.98 -7.12
N ALA A 187 22.08 -5.71 -8.40
CA ALA A 187 21.04 -6.39 -9.15
C ALA A 187 21.36 -6.53 -10.64
N ALA A 188 20.68 -7.48 -11.28
CA ALA A 188 20.77 -7.70 -12.71
C ALA A 188 20.26 -6.45 -13.49
N ARG A 189 20.83 -6.28 -14.72
CA ARG A 189 20.42 -5.18 -15.61
C ARG A 189 18.90 -5.11 -15.84
N THR A 190 18.25 -6.27 -16.00
CA THR A 190 16.79 -6.36 -16.23
C THR A 190 16.00 -5.81 -15.04
N ALA A 191 16.41 -6.12 -13.82
CA ALA A 191 15.75 -5.64 -12.60
C ALA A 191 15.96 -4.14 -12.38
N LEU A 192 17.18 -3.62 -12.61
CA LEU A 192 17.47 -2.19 -12.51
C LEU A 192 16.70 -1.37 -13.56
N ARG A 193 16.58 -1.88 -14.79
CA ARG A 193 15.73 -1.27 -15.82
C ARG A 193 14.27 -1.26 -15.44
N ALA A 194 13.76 -2.35 -14.88
CA ALA A 194 12.37 -2.41 -14.42
C ALA A 194 12.13 -1.46 -13.25
N PHE A 195 13.07 -1.33 -12.29
CA PHE A 195 13.04 -0.33 -11.22
C PHE A 195 12.96 1.10 -11.80
N ALA A 196 13.80 1.43 -12.79
CA ALA A 196 13.78 2.72 -13.47
C ALA A 196 12.44 3.01 -14.18
N ILE A 197 11.82 1.99 -14.78
CA ILE A 197 10.50 2.10 -15.40
C ILE A 197 9.44 2.38 -14.31
N LEU A 198 9.42 1.62 -13.21
CA LEU A 198 8.49 1.83 -12.09
C LEU A 198 8.59 3.24 -11.50
N ALA A 199 9.78 3.83 -11.46
CA ALA A 199 9.98 5.19 -10.98
C ALA A 199 9.32 6.27 -11.85
N ARG A 200 9.13 6.01 -13.16
CA ARG A 200 8.72 7.05 -14.12
C ARG A 200 7.41 6.77 -14.86
N ALA A 201 7.11 5.49 -15.08
CA ALA A 201 5.99 5.09 -15.91
C ALA A 201 4.64 5.36 -15.23
N ASP A 202 3.62 5.59 -16.04
CA ASP A 202 2.23 5.60 -15.60
C ASP A 202 1.74 4.17 -15.26
N LEU A 203 0.58 4.12 -14.64
CA LEU A 203 -0.04 2.86 -14.21
C LEU A 203 -0.30 1.90 -15.37
N ASP A 204 -0.77 2.41 -16.52
CA ASP A 204 -1.07 1.57 -17.68
C ASP A 204 0.19 0.95 -18.30
N THR A 205 1.29 1.67 -18.30
CA THR A 205 2.59 1.14 -18.74
C THR A 205 3.08 0.03 -17.80
N VAL A 206 2.96 0.24 -16.49
CA VAL A 206 3.35 -0.76 -15.47
C VAL A 206 2.48 -2.02 -15.59
N MET A 207 1.18 -1.88 -15.84
CA MET A 207 0.29 -3.02 -16.03
C MET A 207 0.58 -3.84 -17.31
N ARG A 208 1.30 -3.28 -18.27
CA ARG A 208 1.77 -4.01 -19.46
C ARG A 208 3.14 -4.66 -19.29
N MET A 209 3.88 -4.37 -18.20
CA MET A 209 5.21 -4.96 -17.96
C MET A 209 5.11 -6.46 -17.76
N ARG A 210 5.90 -7.20 -18.53
CA ARG A 210 6.06 -8.65 -18.42
C ARG A 210 7.42 -8.95 -17.81
N LEU A 211 7.43 -9.37 -16.57
CA LEU A 211 8.64 -9.77 -15.85
C LEU A 211 8.58 -11.27 -15.59
N ASP A 212 9.69 -11.97 -15.86
CA ASP A 212 9.87 -13.33 -15.40
C ASP A 212 9.94 -13.37 -13.86
N ALA A 213 9.88 -14.57 -13.28
CA ALA A 213 9.78 -14.74 -11.83
C ALA A 213 11.03 -14.23 -11.07
N ASP A 214 12.21 -14.37 -11.67
CA ASP A 214 13.49 -13.98 -11.06
C ASP A 214 13.64 -12.46 -11.09
N THR A 215 13.47 -11.85 -12.26
CA THR A 215 13.49 -10.38 -12.43
C THR A 215 12.45 -9.72 -11.49
N ARG A 216 11.26 -10.31 -11.37
CA ARG A 216 10.21 -9.79 -10.49
C ARG A 216 10.61 -9.81 -9.02
N ARG A 217 11.20 -10.93 -8.55
CA ARG A 217 11.69 -11.02 -7.16
C ARG A 217 12.73 -9.95 -6.87
N GLU A 218 13.65 -9.77 -7.79
CA GLU A 218 14.73 -8.81 -7.67
C GLU A 218 14.22 -7.35 -7.69
N VAL A 219 13.30 -7.02 -8.60
CA VAL A 219 12.64 -5.69 -8.64
C VAL A 219 11.91 -5.39 -7.35
N ASN A 220 11.14 -6.36 -6.83
CA ASN A 220 10.43 -6.19 -5.57
C ASN A 220 11.40 -5.94 -4.40
N ALA A 221 12.54 -6.65 -4.37
CA ALA A 221 13.57 -6.44 -3.36
C ALA A 221 14.20 -5.05 -3.48
N LEU A 222 14.52 -4.58 -4.71
CA LEU A 222 15.05 -3.24 -4.96
C LEU A 222 14.09 -2.14 -4.45
N VAL A 223 12.80 -2.23 -4.79
CA VAL A 223 11.79 -1.24 -4.38
C VAL A 223 11.58 -1.29 -2.87
N GLU A 224 11.53 -2.48 -2.28
CA GLU A 224 11.38 -2.66 -0.83
C GLU A 224 12.58 -2.11 -0.07
N ASP A 225 13.80 -2.41 -0.48
CA ASP A 225 15.02 -1.95 0.19
C ASP A 225 15.21 -0.44 0.04
N PHE A 226 14.90 0.12 -1.15
CA PHE A 226 14.91 1.56 -1.35
C PHE A 226 13.92 2.27 -0.42
N LEU A 227 12.66 1.84 -0.38
CA LEU A 227 11.67 2.46 0.49
C LEU A 227 12.02 2.27 1.97
N ARG A 228 12.43 1.06 2.36
CA ARG A 228 12.83 0.73 3.74
C ARG A 228 13.99 1.59 4.23
N TYR A 229 14.98 1.84 3.38
CA TYR A 229 16.11 2.70 3.70
C TYR A 229 15.67 4.11 4.16
N HIS A 230 14.67 4.67 3.50
CA HIS A 230 14.19 6.03 3.78
C HIS A 230 13.21 6.13 4.95
N VAL A 231 12.43 5.07 5.22
CA VAL A 231 11.43 5.07 6.30
C VAL A 231 11.85 4.25 7.52
N GLU A 232 13.00 3.60 7.46
CA GLU A 232 13.63 2.84 8.55
C GLU A 232 12.65 1.90 9.29
N ASP A 233 12.56 2.06 10.62
CA ASP A 233 11.71 1.26 11.49
C ASP A 233 10.20 1.40 11.23
N ALA A 234 9.78 2.46 10.52
CA ALA A 234 8.37 2.63 10.15
C ALA A 234 7.93 1.68 9.03
N TYR A 235 8.86 1.05 8.30
CA TYR A 235 8.49 0.07 7.28
C TYR A 235 7.94 -1.20 7.93
N PRO A 236 6.71 -1.64 7.57
CA PRO A 236 6.12 -2.80 8.21
C PRO A 236 6.96 -4.05 7.96
N SER A 237 7.38 -4.73 9.03
CA SER A 237 8.00 -6.04 8.92
C SER A 237 7.03 -7.01 8.22
N ARG A 238 7.51 -7.84 7.28
CA ARG A 238 6.67 -8.81 6.56
C ARG A 238 5.79 -9.56 7.54
N SER A 239 4.49 -9.28 7.49
CA SER A 239 3.50 -10.01 8.29
C SER A 239 3.14 -11.31 7.58
N ASP A 240 4.06 -12.29 7.56
CA ASP A 240 3.70 -13.69 7.34
C ASP A 240 2.65 -14.17 8.35
N LYS A 241 2.49 -13.45 9.46
CA LYS A 241 1.47 -13.70 10.49
C LYS A 241 0.04 -13.36 10.09
N ILE A 242 -0.19 -12.40 9.19
CA ILE A 242 -1.57 -12.01 8.81
C ILE A 242 -2.16 -13.02 7.83
N ILE A 243 -1.37 -13.54 6.92
CA ILE A 243 -1.78 -14.61 6.00
C ILE A 243 -2.06 -15.90 6.79
N GLY A 244 -1.24 -16.21 7.80
CA GLY A 244 -1.46 -17.35 8.71
C GLY A 244 -2.73 -17.22 9.55
N GLN A 245 -3.09 -16.04 10.02
CA GLN A 245 -4.32 -15.81 10.78
C GLN A 245 -5.59 -15.83 9.90
N LEU A 246 -5.52 -15.41 8.64
CA LEU A 246 -6.64 -15.50 7.70
C LEU A 246 -6.87 -16.92 7.19
N LEU A 247 -5.83 -17.76 7.17
CA LEU A 247 -5.91 -19.16 6.74
C LEU A 247 -6.03 -20.14 7.91
N GLY A 248 -5.77 -19.71 9.17
CA GLY A 248 -5.67 -20.58 10.35
C GLY A 248 -6.86 -20.55 11.32
N ASP A 249 -7.85 -19.68 11.14
CA ASP A 249 -9.02 -19.57 12.04
C ASP A 249 -10.24 -20.41 11.56
N ASN A 250 -10.02 -21.43 10.72
CA ASN A 250 -10.99 -22.47 10.37
C ASN A 250 -10.50 -23.84 10.86
N GLY A 251 -10.31 -23.99 12.16
CA GLY A 251 -10.08 -25.23 12.85
C GLY A 251 -10.79 -25.24 14.19
#